data_d01fe0169e3d4b91f3537d5c2f5e7c79
#
_entry.id   d01fe0169e3d4b91f3537d5c2f5e7c79
#
_cell.length_a   1.000
_cell.length_b   1.000
_cell.length_c   1.000
_cell.angle_alpha   90.00
_cell.angle_beta   90.00
_cell.angle_gamma   90.00
#
_symmetry.space_group_name_H-M   'P 1'
#
loop_
_entity.id
_entity.type
_entity.pdbx_description
1 polymer ?
#
loop_
_entity_poly.entity_id
_entity_poly.type
_entity_poly.pdbx_seq_one_letter_code
_entity_poly.pdbx_strand_id
1 'polypeptide(L)'
;MFSHVVIFWTKPDQADATEALLAGAEKYLKPCTGVLHYHCGRMAGSHRDVVDQSYQVALNLIFEDKAAQDTYQKHPLHVEFVEKVF
;
A
#
# COMPACT_ATOMS: atom_id res chain seq x y z
N MET A 1 11.48 15.04 1.20
CA MET A 1 10.32 14.11 1.16
C MET A 1 10.78 12.79 0.57
N PHE A 2 10.27 11.71 1.10
CA PHE A 2 10.62 10.36 0.67
C PHE A 2 9.36 9.62 0.29
N SER A 3 9.31 9.11 -0.94
CA SER A 3 8.14 8.35 -1.44
C SER A 3 8.38 6.86 -1.30
N HIS A 4 7.41 6.16 -0.72
CA HIS A 4 7.38 4.71 -0.63
C HIS A 4 6.16 4.24 -1.40
N VAL A 5 6.41 3.60 -2.53
CA VAL A 5 5.33 3.17 -3.44
C VAL A 5 5.39 1.65 -3.55
N VAL A 6 4.25 1.01 -3.32
CA VAL A 6 4.13 -0.45 -3.44
C VAL A 6 2.98 -0.77 -4.39
N ILE A 7 3.26 -1.62 -5.33
CA ILE A 7 2.27 -2.09 -6.30
C ILE A 7 1.95 -3.54 -5.98
N PHE A 8 0.66 -3.86 -5.90
CA PHE A 8 0.20 -5.19 -5.55
C PHE A 8 -0.56 -5.84 -6.69
N TRP A 9 -0.28 -7.11 -6.92
CA TRP A 9 -1.07 -7.98 -7.77
C TRP A 9 -1.76 -8.99 -6.88
N THR A 10 -3.10 -9.02 -6.90
CA THR A 10 -3.88 -9.97 -6.14
C THR A 10 -4.13 -11.23 -6.96
N LYS A 11 -4.32 -12.36 -6.28
CA LYS A 11 -4.59 -13.63 -6.96
C LYS A 11 -5.98 -13.61 -7.59
N PRO A 12 -6.11 -14.03 -8.88
CA PRO A 12 -7.41 -13.99 -9.57
C PRO A 12 -8.50 -14.87 -8.93
N ASP A 13 -8.09 -15.93 -8.24
CA ASP A 13 -9.01 -16.87 -7.59
C ASP A 13 -9.47 -16.41 -6.20
N GLN A 14 -9.02 -15.25 -5.74
CA GLN A 14 -9.37 -14.68 -4.44
C GLN A 14 -10.15 -13.38 -4.66
N ALA A 15 -11.45 -13.50 -4.88
CA ALA A 15 -12.30 -12.35 -5.25
C ALA A 15 -12.24 -11.19 -4.26
N ASP A 16 -12.06 -11.48 -2.96
CA ASP A 16 -12.07 -10.47 -1.91
C ASP A 16 -10.68 -9.96 -1.56
N ALA A 17 -9.61 -10.44 -2.22
CA ALA A 17 -8.24 -10.08 -1.88
C ALA A 17 -7.98 -8.57 -2.01
N THR A 18 -8.49 -7.95 -3.07
CA THR A 18 -8.32 -6.51 -3.29
C THR A 18 -9.00 -5.69 -2.19
N GLU A 19 -10.24 -6.05 -1.84
CA GLU A 19 -10.97 -5.36 -0.77
C GLU A 19 -10.28 -5.54 0.58
N ALA A 20 -9.82 -6.76 0.87
CA ALA A 20 -9.11 -7.04 2.12
C ALA A 20 -7.80 -6.24 2.22
N LEU A 21 -7.09 -6.12 1.11
CA LEU A 21 -5.84 -5.35 1.06
C LEU A 21 -6.10 -3.86 1.29
N LEU A 22 -7.11 -3.29 0.64
CA LEU A 22 -7.46 -1.89 0.83
C LEU A 22 -7.89 -1.60 2.26
N ALA A 23 -8.74 -2.45 2.83
CA ALA A 23 -9.22 -2.30 4.21
C ALA A 23 -8.08 -2.49 5.22
N GLY A 24 -7.20 -3.46 4.99
CA GLY A 24 -6.05 -3.71 5.85
C GLY A 24 -5.06 -2.54 5.84
N ALA A 25 -4.78 -1.98 4.67
CA ALA A 25 -3.90 -0.82 4.56
C ALA A 25 -4.48 0.37 5.34
N GLU A 26 -5.75 0.63 5.21
CA GLU A 26 -6.44 1.70 5.94
C GLU A 26 -6.35 1.50 7.46
N LYS A 27 -6.54 0.26 7.91
CA LYS A 27 -6.56 -0.07 9.33
C LYS A 27 -5.16 -0.05 9.96
N TYR A 28 -4.17 -0.60 9.27
CA TYR A 28 -2.85 -0.85 9.86
C TYR A 28 -1.78 0.16 9.44
N LEU A 29 -1.81 0.63 8.21
CA LEU A 29 -0.72 1.46 7.67
C LEU A 29 -0.99 2.95 7.81
N LYS A 30 -2.22 3.39 7.56
CA LYS A 30 -2.58 4.79 7.64
C LYS A 30 -2.23 5.43 8.98
N PRO A 31 -2.51 4.78 10.14
CA PRO A 31 -2.21 5.38 11.45
C PRO A 31 -0.75 5.27 11.88
N CYS A 32 0.13 4.64 11.10
CA CYS A 32 1.53 4.51 11.49
C CYS A 32 2.20 5.87 11.66
N THR A 33 2.96 6.02 12.75
CA THR A 33 3.72 7.23 13.04
C THR A 33 4.72 7.50 11.91
N GLY A 34 4.84 8.76 11.52
CA GLY A 34 5.79 9.20 10.49
C GLY A 34 5.22 9.22 9.08
N VAL A 35 4.04 8.65 8.85
CA VAL A 35 3.36 8.74 7.57
C VAL A 35 2.76 10.13 7.41
N LEU A 36 3.32 10.94 6.50
CA LEU A 36 2.85 12.30 6.25
C LEU A 36 1.62 12.32 5.34
N HIS A 37 1.65 11.49 4.29
CA HIS A 37 0.53 11.31 3.38
C HIS A 37 0.33 9.83 3.11
N TYR A 38 -0.92 9.43 3.05
CA TYR A 38 -1.34 8.06 2.78
C TYR A 38 -2.35 8.06 1.65
N HIS A 39 -2.14 7.19 0.67
CA HIS A 39 -3.15 6.88 -0.32
C HIS A 39 -3.01 5.41 -0.72
N CYS A 40 -4.11 4.70 -0.73
CA CYS A 40 -4.15 3.33 -1.21
C CYS A 40 -5.41 3.21 -2.05
N GLY A 41 -5.24 2.83 -3.31
CA GLY A 41 -6.35 2.80 -4.24
C GLY A 41 -6.24 1.71 -5.28
N ARG A 42 -7.34 1.49 -5.99
CA ARG A 42 -7.40 0.56 -7.10
C ARG A 42 -6.75 1.18 -8.34
N MET A 43 -6.28 0.32 -9.24
CA MET A 43 -5.76 0.76 -10.53
C MET A 43 -6.84 1.52 -11.30
N ALA A 44 -6.49 2.69 -11.80
CA ALA A 44 -7.37 3.49 -12.66
C ALA A 44 -7.19 3.06 -14.12
N GLY A 45 -8.31 2.78 -14.79
CA GLY A 45 -8.26 2.41 -16.20
C GLY A 45 -7.66 3.51 -17.07
N SER A 46 -6.92 3.10 -18.10
CA SER A 46 -6.28 4.01 -19.03
C SER A 46 -6.42 3.51 -20.46
N HIS A 47 -6.45 4.44 -21.40
CA HIS A 47 -6.44 4.13 -22.84
C HIS A 47 -5.04 4.14 -23.43
N ARG A 48 -4.02 4.43 -22.64
CA ARG A 48 -2.64 4.57 -23.12
C ARG A 48 -1.92 3.24 -23.05
N ASP A 49 -1.32 2.83 -24.15
CA ASP A 49 -0.58 1.56 -24.23
C ASP A 49 0.61 1.48 -23.27
N VAL A 50 1.19 2.64 -22.93
CA VAL A 50 2.35 2.69 -22.04
C VAL A 50 2.01 2.48 -20.57
N VAL A 51 0.73 2.45 -20.22
CA VAL A 51 0.27 2.29 -18.85
C VAL A 51 0.09 0.79 -18.55
N ASP A 52 0.84 0.31 -17.57
CA ASP A 52 0.63 -1.06 -17.07
C ASP A 52 -0.62 -1.10 -16.21
N GLN A 53 -1.61 -1.84 -16.66
CA GLN A 53 -2.92 -1.98 -16.00
C GLN A 53 -3.11 -3.36 -15.36
N SER A 54 -2.03 -4.11 -15.20
CA SER A 54 -2.10 -5.48 -14.69
C SER A 54 -2.27 -5.58 -13.18
N TYR A 55 -1.92 -4.53 -12.45
CA TYR A 55 -1.99 -4.53 -10.99
C TYR A 55 -3.39 -4.19 -10.47
N GLN A 56 -3.69 -4.54 -9.23
CA GLN A 56 -4.99 -4.26 -8.62
C GLN A 56 -4.94 -3.08 -7.66
N VAL A 57 -3.85 -2.92 -6.90
CA VAL A 57 -3.76 -1.90 -5.85
C VAL A 57 -2.42 -1.18 -5.90
N ALA A 58 -2.44 0.12 -5.69
CA ALA A 58 -1.25 0.94 -5.50
C ALA A 58 -1.30 1.62 -4.14
N LEU A 59 -0.24 1.46 -3.37
CA LEU A 59 -0.06 2.10 -2.07
C LEU A 59 0.99 3.17 -2.20
N ASN A 60 0.66 4.38 -1.76
CA ASN A 60 1.56 5.53 -1.80
C ASN A 60 1.69 6.12 -0.40
N LEU A 61 2.89 6.12 0.13
CA LEU A 61 3.19 6.71 1.43
C LEU A 61 4.29 7.75 1.25
N ILE A 62 4.12 8.89 1.90
CA ILE A 62 5.13 9.94 1.90
C ILE A 62 5.66 10.08 3.32
N PHE A 63 6.98 10.04 3.44
CA PHE A 63 7.71 10.24 4.69
C PHE A 63 8.62 11.46 4.56
N GLU A 64 9.07 11.99 5.69
CA GLU A 64 10.03 13.09 5.69
C GLU A 64 11.35 12.67 5.05
N ASP A 65 11.83 11.47 5.40
CA ASP A 65 13.10 10.92 4.91
C ASP A 65 13.08 9.38 4.99
N LYS A 66 14.18 8.76 4.55
CA LYS A 66 14.33 7.31 4.58
C LYS A 66 14.34 6.77 6.01
N ALA A 67 14.89 7.51 6.96
CA ALA A 67 14.93 7.08 8.36
C ALA A 67 13.50 6.90 8.92
N ALA A 68 12.60 7.82 8.59
CA ALA A 68 11.19 7.71 8.99
C ALA A 68 10.54 6.47 8.36
N GLN A 69 10.84 6.16 7.10
CA GLN A 69 10.34 4.97 6.43
C GLN A 69 10.90 3.70 7.08
N ASP A 70 12.17 3.67 7.43
CA ASP A 70 12.78 2.52 8.11
C ASP A 70 12.12 2.27 9.47
N THR A 71 11.80 3.32 10.22
CA THR A 71 11.07 3.22 11.48
C THR A 71 9.66 2.66 11.27
N TYR A 72 8.99 3.12 10.22
CA TYR A 72 7.67 2.62 9.82
C TYR A 72 7.69 1.11 9.56
N GLN A 73 8.72 0.60 8.89
CA GLN A 73 8.84 -0.83 8.59
C GLN A 73 8.86 -1.70 9.85
N LYS A 74 9.34 -1.15 10.95
CA LYS A 74 9.42 -1.84 12.26
C LYS A 74 8.24 -1.56 13.16
N HIS A 75 7.32 -0.68 12.76
CA HIS A 75 6.16 -0.33 13.56
C HIS A 75 5.28 -1.55 13.78
N PRO A 76 4.77 -1.77 15.02
CA PRO A 76 3.91 -2.95 15.31
C PRO A 76 2.72 -3.08 14.37
N LEU A 77 2.11 -1.98 13.96
CA LEU A 77 0.98 -2.02 13.02
C LEU A 77 1.42 -2.48 11.63
N HIS A 78 2.61 -2.09 11.17
CA HIS A 78 3.14 -2.56 9.90
C HIS A 78 3.41 -4.07 9.96
N VAL A 79 4.03 -4.54 11.04
CA VAL A 79 4.29 -5.97 11.25
C VAL A 79 2.97 -6.74 11.22
N GLU A 80 1.96 -6.25 11.91
CA GLU A 80 0.63 -6.86 11.96
C GLU A 80 -0.02 -6.90 10.58
N PHE A 81 0.10 -5.84 9.80
CA PHE A 81 -0.38 -5.80 8.42
C PHE A 81 0.24 -6.92 7.57
N VAL A 82 1.57 -7.07 7.65
CA VAL A 82 2.28 -8.11 6.90
C VAL A 82 1.80 -9.50 7.31
N GLU A 83 1.63 -9.74 8.61
CA GLU A 83 1.22 -11.04 9.11
C GLU A 83 -0.24 -11.40 8.79
N LYS A 84 -1.15 -10.42 8.85
CA LYS A 84 -2.59 -10.68 8.76
C LYS A 84 -3.19 -10.44 7.37
N VAL A 85 -2.58 -9.58 6.57
CA VAL A 85 -3.13 -9.19 5.27
C VAL A 85 -2.36 -9.82 4.11
N PHE A 86 -1.09 -10.05 4.29
CA PHE A 86 -0.27 -10.72 3.28
C PHE A 86 -0.32 -12.25 3.41
#